data_4472bc3d91f6d702c87fdd4aee6f2536
#
_entry.id   4472bc3d91f6d702c87fdd4aee6f2536
#
_cell.length_a   1.000
_cell.length_b   1.000
_cell.length_c   1.000
_cell.angle_alpha   90.00
_cell.angle_beta   90.00
_cell.angle_gamma   90.00
#
_symmetry.space_group_name_H-M   'P 1'
#
loop_
_entity.id
_entity.type
_entity.pdbx_description
1 polymer ?
#
loop_
_entity_poly.entity_id
_entity_poly.type
_entity_poly.pdbx_seq_one_letter_code
_entity_poly.pdbx_strand_id
1 'polypeptide(L)'
;MMKIYNTMSKKKEEFIPLEEGKVKMYVCGPTVYNFIHIGNARPMIAFDTVRRYFEYKGYDVNFVSNFTDVDDKIIKKAIEEGVTADEISKRYIAECKKDMEAMNIKPATKNPLATEEICGMVDMIQTLIEKGYAYEKNGTVYY
;
A
#
# COMPACT_ATOMS: atom_id res chain seq x y z
N MET A 1 -2.61 -6.65 -27.29
CA MET A 1 -1.59 -6.30 -26.30
C MET A 1 -2.12 -5.18 -25.40
N MET A 2 -1.86 -5.26 -24.10
CA MET A 2 -2.29 -4.25 -23.13
C MET A 2 -1.21 -3.16 -23.02
N LYS A 3 -1.64 -1.88 -22.99
CA LYS A 3 -0.72 -0.75 -22.82
C LYS A 3 -1.06 0.00 -21.54
N ILE A 4 -0.04 0.33 -20.75
CA ILE A 4 -0.13 1.10 -19.51
C ILE A 4 0.70 2.37 -19.66
N TYR A 5 0.20 3.48 -19.09
CA TYR A 5 0.98 4.71 -19.03
C TYR A 5 2.09 4.55 -17.98
N ASN A 6 3.32 4.71 -18.41
CA ASN A 6 4.50 4.66 -17.54
C ASN A 6 4.92 6.10 -17.19
N THR A 7 4.87 6.44 -15.90
CA THR A 7 5.24 7.76 -15.41
C THR A 7 6.71 8.10 -15.65
N MET A 8 7.60 7.11 -15.62
CA MET A 8 9.04 7.29 -15.85
C MET A 8 9.33 7.74 -17.29
N SER A 9 8.77 7.03 -18.27
CA SER A 9 8.96 7.34 -19.70
C SER A 9 7.98 8.40 -20.23
N LYS A 10 6.91 8.72 -19.45
CA LYS A 10 5.80 9.62 -19.83
C LYS A 10 5.06 9.17 -21.11
N LYS A 11 5.00 7.87 -21.35
CA LYS A 11 4.37 7.28 -22.54
C LYS A 11 3.49 6.09 -22.17
N LYS A 12 2.53 5.77 -23.06
CA LYS A 12 1.83 4.48 -23.01
C LYS A 12 2.71 3.43 -23.65
N GLU A 13 3.11 2.46 -22.85
CA GLU A 13 3.98 1.35 -23.24
C GLU A 13 3.24 0.02 -23.14
N GLU A 14 3.70 -0.95 -23.88
CA GLU A 14 3.23 -2.32 -23.75
C GLU A 14 3.58 -2.85 -22.36
N PHE A 15 2.59 -3.47 -21.72
CA PHE A 15 2.83 -4.13 -20.43
C PHE A 15 3.56 -5.47 -20.66
N ILE A 16 4.77 -5.57 -20.13
CA ILE A 16 5.58 -6.79 -20.13
C ILE A 16 5.73 -7.23 -18.67
N PRO A 17 5.17 -8.38 -18.25
CA PRO A 17 5.32 -8.87 -16.89
C PRO A 17 6.78 -9.29 -16.61
N LEU A 18 7.23 -9.15 -15.37
CA LEU A 18 8.56 -9.61 -14.93
C LEU A 18 8.69 -11.14 -14.97
N GLU A 19 7.58 -11.86 -14.75
CA GLU A 19 7.46 -13.30 -14.84
C GLU A 19 6.29 -13.62 -15.77
N GLU A 20 6.49 -14.51 -16.71
CA GLU A 20 5.45 -14.91 -17.66
C GLU A 20 4.19 -15.41 -16.93
N GLY A 21 3.04 -14.92 -17.34
CA GLY A 21 1.75 -15.28 -16.73
C GLY A 21 1.47 -14.69 -15.33
N LYS A 22 2.40 -13.90 -14.74
CA LYS A 22 2.24 -13.32 -13.41
C LYS A 22 2.27 -11.81 -13.41
N VAL A 23 1.44 -11.21 -12.57
CA VAL A 23 1.43 -9.76 -12.34
C VAL A 23 1.62 -9.48 -10.86
N LYS A 24 2.63 -8.70 -10.51
CA LYS A 24 2.84 -8.18 -9.15
C LYS A 24 2.41 -6.72 -9.11
N MET A 25 1.37 -6.43 -8.33
CA MET A 25 0.83 -5.08 -8.17
C MET A 25 0.98 -4.62 -6.73
N TYR A 26 1.47 -3.40 -6.56
CA TYR A 26 1.42 -2.71 -5.27
C TYR A 26 0.63 -1.41 -5.44
N VAL A 27 -0.33 -1.20 -4.55
CA VAL A 27 -1.11 0.04 -4.46
C VAL A 27 -1.05 0.54 -3.03
N CYS A 28 -0.59 1.76 -2.84
CA CYS A 28 -0.53 2.38 -1.51
C CYS A 28 -1.93 2.44 -0.90
N GLY A 29 -2.06 1.90 0.30
CA GLY A 29 -3.30 1.89 1.06
C GLY A 29 -3.50 3.14 1.91
N PRO A 30 -4.61 3.24 2.65
CA PRO A 30 -4.95 4.39 3.46
C PRO A 30 -4.17 4.44 4.77
N THR A 31 -4.02 5.65 5.33
CA THR A 31 -3.71 5.85 6.76
C THR A 31 -4.99 5.64 7.56
N VAL A 32 -4.94 4.72 8.52
CA VAL A 32 -6.13 4.21 9.22
C VAL A 32 -6.42 4.95 10.53
N TYR A 33 -6.72 6.23 10.42
CA TYR A 33 -7.07 7.08 11.57
C TYR A 33 -8.55 7.50 11.60
N ASN A 34 -9.31 7.24 10.52
CA ASN A 34 -10.73 7.57 10.40
C ASN A 34 -11.39 6.70 9.33
N PHE A 35 -12.73 6.78 9.22
CA PHE A 35 -13.46 6.19 8.10
C PHE A 35 -12.90 6.67 6.76
N ILE A 36 -12.93 5.80 5.76
CA ILE A 36 -12.61 6.19 4.40
C ILE A 36 -13.73 7.04 3.82
N HIS A 37 -13.39 7.87 2.84
CA HIS A 37 -14.36 8.64 2.06
C HIS A 37 -14.22 8.32 0.57
N ILE A 38 -15.09 8.85 -0.26
CA ILE A 38 -15.13 8.55 -1.70
C ILE A 38 -13.77 8.77 -2.41
N GLY A 39 -12.97 9.72 -1.94
CA GLY A 39 -11.62 9.96 -2.45
C GLY A 39 -10.66 8.79 -2.21
N ASN A 40 -10.81 8.08 -1.08
CA ASN A 40 -10.04 6.86 -0.80
C ASN A 40 -10.60 5.65 -1.56
N ALA A 41 -11.93 5.56 -1.70
CA ALA A 41 -12.60 4.48 -2.41
C ALA A 41 -12.26 4.47 -3.91
N ARG A 42 -12.11 5.63 -4.52
CA ARG A 42 -11.84 5.78 -5.96
C ARG A 42 -10.61 4.99 -6.44
N PRO A 43 -9.40 5.15 -5.89
CA PRO A 43 -8.25 4.34 -6.28
C PRO A 43 -8.46 2.86 -5.95
N MET A 44 -9.11 2.51 -4.84
CA MET A 44 -9.37 1.12 -4.47
C MET A 44 -10.23 0.42 -5.54
N ILE A 45 -11.32 1.02 -5.98
CA ILE A 45 -12.20 0.49 -7.05
C ILE A 45 -11.46 0.45 -8.40
N ALA A 46 -10.73 1.52 -8.73
CA ALA A 46 -10.00 1.59 -9.99
C ALA A 46 -8.95 0.48 -10.12
N PHE A 47 -8.16 0.24 -9.07
CA PHE A 47 -7.14 -0.80 -9.10
C PHE A 47 -7.69 -2.21 -8.90
N ASP A 48 -8.82 -2.39 -8.23
CA ASP A 48 -9.57 -3.65 -8.24
C ASP A 48 -10.05 -3.99 -9.66
N THR A 49 -10.55 -3.01 -10.39
CA THR A 49 -10.93 -3.18 -11.80
C THR A 49 -9.73 -3.59 -12.68
N VAL A 50 -8.58 -2.94 -12.49
CA VAL A 50 -7.34 -3.29 -13.20
C VAL A 50 -6.90 -4.72 -12.84
N ARG A 51 -6.92 -5.09 -11.56
CA ARG A 51 -6.64 -6.45 -11.09
C ARG A 51 -7.54 -7.48 -11.77
N ARG A 52 -8.87 -7.26 -11.73
CA ARG A 52 -9.86 -8.17 -12.36
C ARG A 52 -9.63 -8.29 -13.87
N TYR A 53 -9.22 -7.23 -14.52
CA TYR A 53 -8.89 -7.27 -15.93
C TYR A 53 -7.64 -8.13 -16.22
N PHE A 54 -6.59 -8.05 -15.40
CA PHE A 54 -5.44 -8.94 -15.53
C PHE A 54 -5.83 -10.40 -15.30
N GLU A 55 -6.62 -10.68 -14.25
CA GLU A 55 -7.14 -12.02 -13.98
C GLU A 55 -7.98 -12.55 -15.15
N TYR A 56 -8.85 -11.71 -15.72
CA TYR A 56 -9.64 -12.05 -16.91
C TYR A 56 -8.76 -12.38 -18.13
N LYS A 57 -7.59 -11.73 -18.23
CA LYS A 57 -6.60 -12.01 -19.29
C LYS A 57 -5.76 -13.25 -19.01
N GLY A 58 -6.02 -13.95 -17.91
CA GLY A 58 -5.35 -15.21 -17.56
C GLY A 58 -4.07 -15.06 -16.73
N TYR A 59 -3.79 -13.85 -16.21
CA TYR A 59 -2.64 -13.65 -15.33
C TYR A 59 -2.96 -14.08 -13.88
N ASP A 60 -1.96 -14.68 -13.23
CA ASP A 60 -1.93 -14.83 -11.77
C ASP A 60 -1.51 -13.49 -11.15
N VAL A 61 -2.41 -12.86 -10.38
CA VAL A 61 -2.21 -11.52 -9.87
C VAL A 61 -1.92 -11.53 -8.37
N ASN A 62 -0.70 -11.20 -7.98
CA ASN A 62 -0.34 -10.90 -6.60
C ASN A 62 -0.58 -9.39 -6.34
N PHE A 63 -1.69 -9.08 -5.67
CA PHE A 63 -2.09 -7.71 -5.35
C PHE A 63 -1.79 -7.39 -3.89
N VAL A 64 -0.92 -6.43 -3.64
CA VAL A 64 -0.51 -5.99 -2.31
C VAL A 64 -0.97 -4.54 -2.10
N SER A 65 -1.61 -4.29 -0.95
CA SER A 65 -1.97 -2.93 -0.52
C SER A 65 -1.78 -2.85 1.00
N ASN A 66 -0.96 -1.91 1.46
CA ASN A 66 -0.66 -1.77 2.88
C ASN A 66 -1.77 -1.05 3.64
N PHE A 67 -1.71 -1.14 4.97
CA PHE A 67 -2.32 -0.16 5.85
C PHE A 67 -1.23 0.62 6.57
N THR A 68 -1.31 1.96 6.55
CA THR A 68 -0.44 2.81 7.35
C THR A 68 -1.08 2.96 8.72
N ASP A 69 -0.62 2.12 9.65
CA ASP A 69 -1.13 1.98 11.02
C ASP A 69 -0.29 2.72 12.06
N VAL A 70 0.70 3.49 11.60
CA VAL A 70 1.48 4.44 12.40
C VAL A 70 1.62 5.76 11.64
N ASP A 71 1.14 6.85 12.26
CA ASP A 71 1.14 8.20 11.67
C ASP A 71 0.77 9.21 12.77
N ASP A 72 1.20 10.46 12.66
CA ASP A 72 0.85 11.52 13.62
C ASP A 72 -0.65 11.72 13.77
N LYS A 73 -1.44 11.49 12.71
CA LYS A 73 -2.90 11.57 12.74
C LYS A 73 -3.52 10.49 13.62
N ILE A 74 -2.94 9.27 13.61
CA ILE A 74 -3.39 8.18 14.47
C ILE A 74 -3.07 8.50 15.93
N ILE A 75 -1.86 8.99 16.21
CA ILE A 75 -1.42 9.38 17.54
C ILE A 75 -2.31 10.50 18.11
N LYS A 76 -2.54 11.54 17.30
CA LYS A 76 -3.41 12.65 17.68
C LYS A 76 -4.84 12.18 18.00
N LYS A 77 -5.40 11.34 17.14
CA LYS A 77 -6.74 10.76 17.34
C LYS A 77 -6.82 9.91 18.60
N ALA A 78 -5.79 9.12 18.89
CA ALA A 78 -5.70 8.30 20.09
C ALA A 78 -5.70 9.16 21.37
N ILE A 79 -4.93 10.26 21.37
CA ILE A 79 -4.91 11.23 22.49
C ILE A 79 -6.28 11.89 22.66
N GLU A 80 -6.93 12.33 21.57
CA GLU A 80 -8.27 12.94 21.61
C GLU A 80 -9.34 12.01 22.18
N GLU A 81 -9.25 10.70 21.87
CA GLU A 81 -10.23 9.70 22.33
C GLU A 81 -9.84 9.02 23.65
N GLY A 82 -8.63 9.26 24.19
CA GLY A 82 -8.13 8.62 25.41
C GLY A 82 -7.88 7.11 25.27
N VAL A 83 -7.50 6.66 24.08
CA VAL A 83 -7.21 5.26 23.73
C VAL A 83 -5.80 5.12 23.15
N THR A 84 -5.36 3.90 22.85
CA THR A 84 -4.06 3.66 22.22
C THR A 84 -4.10 3.86 20.70
N ALA A 85 -2.95 4.16 20.08
CA ALA A 85 -2.81 4.23 18.64
C ALA A 85 -3.16 2.90 17.95
N ASP A 86 -2.83 1.78 18.59
CA ASP A 86 -3.16 0.42 18.12
C ASP A 86 -4.69 0.18 18.09
N GLU A 87 -5.43 0.65 19.10
CA GLU A 87 -6.89 0.57 19.11
C GLU A 87 -7.53 1.39 17.99
N ILE A 88 -7.00 2.59 17.72
CA ILE A 88 -7.45 3.43 16.59
C ILE A 88 -7.21 2.71 15.27
N SER A 89 -5.98 2.27 15.01
CA SER A 89 -5.63 1.63 13.74
C SER A 89 -6.42 0.33 13.51
N LYS A 90 -6.54 -0.54 14.49
CA LYS A 90 -7.34 -1.77 14.40
C LYS A 90 -8.81 -1.50 14.09
N ARG A 91 -9.41 -0.51 14.78
CA ARG A 91 -10.79 -0.10 14.53
C ARG A 91 -11.00 0.32 13.09
N TYR A 92 -10.19 1.26 12.60
CA TYR A 92 -10.39 1.80 11.26
C TYR A 92 -9.91 0.88 10.12
N ILE A 93 -9.01 -0.06 10.39
CA ILE A 93 -8.74 -1.18 9.47
C ILE A 93 -10.00 -2.05 9.30
N ALA A 94 -10.67 -2.38 10.40
CA ALA A 94 -11.89 -3.19 10.35
C ALA A 94 -13.01 -2.48 9.58
N GLU A 95 -13.24 -1.19 9.85
CA GLU A 95 -14.23 -0.39 9.12
C GLU A 95 -13.87 -0.23 7.63
N CYS A 96 -12.59 0.02 7.32
CA CYS A 96 -12.12 0.10 5.94
C CYS A 96 -12.37 -1.22 5.17
N LYS A 97 -12.08 -2.37 5.78
CA LYS A 97 -12.35 -3.68 5.16
C LYS A 97 -13.83 -3.91 4.91
N LYS A 98 -14.69 -3.51 5.86
CA LYS A 98 -16.14 -3.58 5.72
C LYS A 98 -16.66 -2.71 4.57
N ASP A 99 -16.15 -1.48 4.46
CA ASP A 99 -16.49 -0.58 3.36
C ASP A 99 -16.01 -1.13 2.01
N MET A 100 -14.81 -1.70 1.95
CA MET A 100 -14.28 -2.35 0.75
C MET A 100 -15.15 -3.53 0.32
N GLU A 101 -15.58 -4.37 1.26
CA GLU A 101 -16.49 -5.49 1.00
C GLU A 101 -17.85 -5.00 0.46
N ALA A 102 -18.43 -3.96 1.08
CA ALA A 102 -19.67 -3.35 0.62
C ALA A 102 -19.59 -2.77 -0.80
N MET A 103 -18.39 -2.31 -1.21
CA MET A 103 -18.09 -1.86 -2.58
C MET A 103 -17.72 -3.01 -3.54
N ASN A 104 -17.82 -4.28 -3.11
CA ASN A 104 -17.43 -5.45 -3.89
C ASN A 104 -15.95 -5.43 -4.36
N ILE A 105 -15.06 -4.82 -3.58
CA ILE A 105 -13.62 -4.83 -3.82
C ILE A 105 -13.04 -6.17 -3.32
N LYS A 106 -12.29 -6.85 -4.16
CA LYS A 106 -11.63 -8.12 -3.78
C LYS A 106 -10.58 -7.88 -2.69
N PRO A 107 -10.51 -8.73 -1.65
CA PRO A 107 -9.42 -8.66 -0.67
C PRO A 107 -8.05 -8.71 -1.36
N ALA A 108 -7.10 -7.92 -0.88
CA ALA A 108 -5.73 -7.99 -1.36
C ALA A 108 -5.10 -9.37 -1.05
N THR A 109 -4.10 -9.77 -1.82
CA THR A 109 -3.31 -10.98 -1.54
C THR A 109 -2.57 -10.82 -0.20
N LYS A 110 -2.06 -9.62 0.08
CA LYS A 110 -1.45 -9.25 1.35
C LYS A 110 -1.77 -7.78 1.67
N ASN A 111 -2.09 -7.52 2.94
CA ASN A 111 -2.20 -6.18 3.50
C ASN A 111 -1.12 -6.02 4.59
N PRO A 112 0.13 -5.67 4.26
CA PRO A 112 1.16 -5.43 5.27
C PRO A 112 0.79 -4.22 6.13
N LEU A 113 1.12 -4.29 7.42
CA LEU A 113 1.03 -3.17 8.36
C LEU A 113 2.40 -2.49 8.45
N ALA A 114 2.42 -1.16 8.45
CA ALA A 114 3.68 -0.43 8.52
C ALA A 114 4.46 -0.77 9.80
N THR A 115 3.77 -0.96 10.92
CA THR A 115 4.39 -1.35 12.21
C THR A 115 5.04 -2.73 12.18
N GLU A 116 4.49 -3.67 11.42
CA GLU A 116 5.02 -5.04 11.30
C GLU A 116 6.25 -5.13 10.38
N GLU A 117 6.43 -4.14 9.49
CA GLU A 117 7.52 -4.13 8.49
C GLU A 117 8.74 -3.28 8.93
N ILE A 118 8.72 -2.68 10.15
CA ILE A 118 9.80 -1.79 10.62
C ILE A 118 11.16 -2.49 10.62
N CYS A 119 11.24 -3.73 11.09
CA CYS A 119 12.52 -4.47 11.08
C CYS A 119 13.06 -4.62 9.66
N GLY A 120 12.21 -5.00 8.69
CA GLY A 120 12.60 -5.11 7.29
C GLY A 120 13.01 -3.76 6.67
N MET A 121 12.36 -2.66 7.09
CA MET A 121 12.76 -1.30 6.69
C MET A 121 14.16 -0.96 7.22
N VAL A 122 14.45 -1.26 8.48
CA VAL A 122 15.76 -1.03 9.10
C VAL A 122 16.85 -1.83 8.39
N ASP A 123 16.62 -3.12 8.12
CA ASP A 123 17.56 -3.98 7.40
C ASP A 123 17.84 -3.47 5.99
N MET A 124 16.81 -2.98 5.29
CA MET A 124 16.95 -2.38 3.96
C MET A 124 17.77 -1.09 4.03
N ILE A 125 17.48 -0.20 4.99
CA ILE A 125 18.22 1.05 5.20
C ILE A 125 19.70 0.75 5.48
N GLN A 126 20.00 -0.19 6.36
CA GLN A 126 21.36 -0.61 6.66
C GLN A 126 22.10 -1.09 5.40
N THR A 127 21.42 -1.95 4.61
CA THR A 127 21.96 -2.43 3.33
C THR A 127 22.25 -1.29 2.36
N LEU A 128 21.41 -0.26 2.29
CA LEU A 128 21.63 0.90 1.42
C LEU A 128 22.81 1.74 1.88
N ILE A 129 23.00 1.92 3.19
CA ILE A 129 24.16 2.60 3.76
C ILE A 129 25.44 1.84 3.41
N GLU A 130 25.47 0.53 3.65
CA GLU A 130 26.63 -0.33 3.36
C GLU A 130 27.03 -0.32 1.87
N LYS A 131 26.05 -0.21 0.99
CA LYS A 131 26.28 -0.08 -0.47
C LYS A 131 26.59 1.33 -0.93
N GLY A 132 26.60 2.33 -0.03
CA GLY A 132 26.90 3.72 -0.35
C GLY A 132 25.75 4.49 -1.07
N TYR A 133 24.54 3.96 -1.08
CA TYR A 133 23.36 4.63 -1.66
C TYR A 133 22.64 5.52 -0.65
N ALA A 134 22.83 5.30 0.64
CA ALA A 134 22.28 6.12 1.70
C ALA A 134 23.39 6.57 2.67
N TYR A 135 23.15 7.66 3.37
CA TYR A 135 24.09 8.21 4.36
C TYR A 135 23.34 8.79 5.57
N GLU A 136 23.98 8.71 6.73
CA GLU A 136 23.47 9.32 7.97
C GLU A 136 24.04 10.73 8.13
N LYS A 137 23.18 11.68 8.56
CA LYS A 137 23.58 13.03 8.96
C LYS A 137 22.66 13.52 10.08
N ASN A 138 23.26 13.82 11.22
CA ASN A 138 22.56 14.34 12.40
C ASN A 138 21.37 13.47 12.87
N GLY A 139 21.56 12.14 12.87
CA GLY A 139 20.51 11.18 13.30
C GLY A 139 19.42 10.91 12.26
N THR A 140 19.56 11.43 11.04
CA THR A 140 18.64 11.19 9.93
C THR A 140 19.37 10.49 8.79
N VAL A 141 18.76 9.46 8.22
CA VAL A 141 19.27 8.78 7.02
C VAL A 141 18.64 9.37 5.76
N TYR A 142 19.47 9.67 4.81
CA TYR A 142 19.13 10.19 3.49
C TYR A 142 19.49 9.17 2.41
N TYR A 143 18.63 9.07 1.39
CA TYR A 143 18.80 8.23 0.20
C TYR A 143 18.77 9.06 -1.08
#